data_8fae0fffb1dbf3a0e762c07ba34f904b
#
_entry.id   8fae0fffb1dbf3a0e762c07ba34f904b
#
_cell.length_a   1.000
_cell.length_b   1.000
_cell.length_c   1.000
_cell.angle_alpha   90.00
_cell.angle_beta   90.00
_cell.angle_gamma   90.00
#
_symmetry.space_group_name_H-M   'P 1'
#
loop_
_entity.id
_entity.type
_entity.pdbx_description
1 polymer ?
#
loop_
_entity_poly.entity_id
_entity_poly.type
_entity_poly.pdbx_seq_one_letter_code
_entity_poly.pdbx_strand_id
1 'polypeptide(L)'
;IQGIFARDFLDQNPNVLRLFCAFGGGGFSAGIAVFLKQLRPDIQLIGVEAEESACFVAAKAAGKPVELPSVGIFADGVAVKVMGDETFRLCNALLDDVITVSNDEICAAIKDIFDDTRVIAEPAGALSIAAVRKYVSQHNVEGEVLGAILCGSNTNFHTLRYVSERRELGDEKLDVLHIRRCA
;
A
#
# COMPACT_ATOMS: atom_id res chain seq x y z
N ILE A 1 -14.81 -11.79 1.40
CA ILE A 1 -14.99 -10.57 2.23
C ILE A 1 -14.25 -9.41 1.57
N GLN A 2 -12.97 -9.52 1.22
CA GLN A 2 -12.15 -8.44 0.63
C GLN A 2 -12.67 -7.94 -0.73
N GLY A 3 -13.33 -8.78 -1.52
CA GLY A 3 -13.98 -8.38 -2.77
C GLY A 3 -15.11 -7.37 -2.59
N ILE A 4 -15.79 -7.38 -1.44
CA ILE A 4 -16.85 -6.40 -1.10
C ILE A 4 -16.26 -5.00 -1.02
N PHE A 5 -15.07 -4.87 -0.40
CA PHE A 5 -14.36 -3.59 -0.34
C PHE A 5 -14.07 -3.04 -1.74
N ALA A 6 -13.61 -3.89 -2.68
CA ALA A 6 -13.35 -3.46 -4.05
C ALA A 6 -14.61 -2.94 -4.75
N ARG A 7 -15.76 -3.56 -4.50
CA ARG A 7 -17.05 -3.09 -5.01
C ARG A 7 -17.40 -1.71 -4.47
N ASP A 8 -17.41 -1.56 -3.13
CA ASP A 8 -17.76 -0.30 -2.48
C ASP A 8 -16.81 0.83 -2.92
N PHE A 9 -15.53 0.50 -3.11
CA PHE A 9 -14.54 1.45 -3.63
C PHE A 9 -14.86 1.90 -5.05
N LEU A 10 -15.22 0.97 -5.95
CA LEU A 10 -15.57 1.29 -7.33
C LEU A 10 -16.84 2.11 -7.45
N ASP A 11 -17.86 1.80 -6.64
CA ASP A 11 -19.13 2.52 -6.61
C ASP A 11 -18.92 4.00 -6.22
N GLN A 12 -17.93 4.27 -5.33
CA GLN A 12 -17.59 5.62 -4.90
C GLN A 12 -16.59 6.33 -5.83
N ASN A 13 -15.77 5.60 -6.55
CA ASN A 13 -14.67 6.13 -7.36
C ASN A 13 -14.65 5.52 -8.78
N PRO A 14 -15.67 5.79 -9.62
CA PRO A 14 -15.81 5.14 -10.92
C PRO A 14 -14.70 5.49 -11.93
N ASN A 15 -14.01 6.61 -11.71
CA ASN A 15 -12.98 7.13 -12.62
C ASN A 15 -11.55 6.76 -12.19
N VAL A 16 -11.38 5.91 -11.18
CA VAL A 16 -10.05 5.49 -10.74
C VAL A 16 -9.36 4.69 -11.85
N LEU A 17 -8.09 5.00 -12.07
CA LEU A 17 -7.24 4.31 -13.06
C LEU A 17 -6.23 3.38 -12.39
N ARG A 18 -5.76 3.72 -11.20
CA ARG A 18 -4.82 2.91 -10.42
C ARG A 18 -5.25 2.83 -8.98
N LEU A 19 -5.15 1.64 -8.40
CA LEU A 19 -5.41 1.39 -6.98
C LEU A 19 -4.16 0.84 -6.31
N PHE A 20 -3.69 1.54 -5.28
CA PHE A 20 -2.55 1.13 -4.46
C PHE A 20 -3.04 0.43 -3.20
N CYS A 21 -2.49 -0.74 -2.93
CA CYS A 21 -2.95 -1.62 -1.85
C CYS A 21 -1.78 -2.15 -1.04
N ALA A 22 -1.78 -1.91 0.27
CA ALA A 22 -0.78 -2.44 1.18
C ALA A 22 -0.73 -3.98 1.12
N PHE A 23 0.49 -4.53 1.13
CA PHE A 23 0.75 -5.94 0.92
C PHE A 23 1.59 -6.52 2.07
N GLY A 24 1.04 -7.48 2.77
CA GLY A 24 1.77 -8.36 3.68
C GLY A 24 1.75 -9.78 3.13
N GLY A 25 0.98 -10.69 3.73
CA GLY A 25 0.80 -12.07 3.20
C GLY A 25 -0.03 -12.18 1.93
N GLY A 26 -0.51 -11.08 1.35
CA GLY A 26 -1.23 -11.02 0.08
C GLY A 26 -2.73 -11.34 0.14
N GLY A 27 -3.28 -11.73 1.28
CA GLY A 27 -4.68 -12.13 1.37
C GLY A 27 -5.68 -11.02 1.01
N PHE A 28 -5.42 -9.80 1.48
CA PHE A 28 -6.24 -8.64 1.18
C PHE A 28 -6.15 -8.24 -0.29
N SER A 29 -4.93 -8.12 -0.80
CA SER A 29 -4.65 -7.75 -2.19
C SER A 29 -5.16 -8.80 -3.18
N ALA A 30 -5.01 -10.10 -2.89
CA ALA A 30 -5.56 -11.18 -3.70
C ALA A 30 -7.10 -11.12 -3.77
N GLY A 31 -7.76 -10.87 -2.64
CA GLY A 31 -9.22 -10.75 -2.59
C GLY A 31 -9.74 -9.56 -3.38
N ILE A 32 -9.07 -8.41 -3.30
CA ILE A 32 -9.38 -7.24 -4.14
C ILE A 32 -9.13 -7.55 -5.62
N ALA A 33 -7.97 -8.12 -5.94
CA ALA A 33 -7.56 -8.41 -7.31
C ALA A 33 -8.57 -9.30 -8.06
N VAL A 34 -8.99 -10.39 -7.42
CA VAL A 34 -9.97 -11.33 -8.01
C VAL A 34 -11.26 -10.62 -8.37
N PHE A 35 -11.75 -9.74 -7.50
CA PHE A 35 -13.02 -9.04 -7.73
C PHE A 35 -12.84 -7.88 -8.71
N LEU A 36 -11.82 -7.06 -8.52
CA LEU A 36 -11.54 -5.87 -9.33
C LEU A 36 -11.33 -6.24 -10.80
N LYS A 37 -10.50 -7.25 -11.07
CA LYS A 37 -10.16 -7.67 -12.44
C LYS A 37 -11.32 -8.32 -13.20
N GLN A 38 -12.34 -8.80 -12.50
CA GLN A 38 -13.56 -9.29 -13.14
C GLN A 38 -14.49 -8.15 -13.57
N LEU A 39 -14.57 -7.07 -12.81
CA LEU A 39 -15.47 -5.96 -13.08
C LEU A 39 -14.81 -4.85 -13.91
N ARG A 40 -13.58 -4.53 -13.59
CA ARG A 40 -12.81 -3.43 -14.18
C ARG A 40 -11.36 -3.89 -14.42
N PRO A 41 -11.14 -4.72 -15.44
CA PRO A 41 -9.80 -5.20 -15.80
C PRO A 41 -8.85 -4.08 -16.26
N ASP A 42 -9.41 -2.94 -16.63
CA ASP A 42 -8.69 -1.72 -17.04
C ASP A 42 -7.99 -1.00 -15.88
N ILE A 43 -8.47 -1.17 -14.64
CA ILE A 43 -7.84 -0.55 -13.48
C ILE A 43 -6.56 -1.30 -13.12
N GLN A 44 -5.46 -0.57 -13.02
CA GLN A 44 -4.20 -1.12 -12.54
C GLN A 44 -4.23 -1.28 -11.01
N LEU A 45 -3.97 -2.50 -10.54
CA LEU A 45 -3.85 -2.81 -9.12
C LEU A 45 -2.36 -2.97 -8.76
N ILE A 46 -1.87 -2.10 -7.89
CA ILE A 46 -0.47 -2.02 -7.51
C ILE A 46 -0.32 -2.45 -6.05
N GLY A 47 0.42 -3.54 -5.83
CA GLY A 47 0.79 -3.98 -4.48
C GLY A 47 1.86 -3.07 -3.89
N VAL A 48 1.79 -2.82 -2.57
CA VAL A 48 2.78 -1.99 -1.88
C VAL A 48 3.36 -2.75 -0.72
N GLU A 49 4.65 -3.00 -0.74
CA GLU A 49 5.38 -3.67 0.34
C GLU A 49 6.34 -2.70 1.04
N ALA A 50 6.54 -2.90 2.35
CA ALA A 50 7.66 -2.27 3.03
C ALA A 50 8.97 -2.95 2.59
N GLU A 51 10.02 -2.19 2.30
CA GLU A 51 11.31 -2.72 1.82
C GLU A 51 11.88 -3.81 2.74
N GLU A 52 11.69 -3.66 4.06
CA GLU A 52 12.19 -4.60 5.06
C GLU A 52 11.36 -5.90 5.17
N SER A 53 10.23 -6.01 4.46
CA SER A 53 9.35 -7.19 4.48
C SER A 53 8.73 -7.50 3.11
N ALA A 54 9.49 -7.28 2.03
CA ALA A 54 9.05 -7.43 0.64
C ALA A 54 9.01 -8.92 0.21
N CYS A 55 8.11 -9.70 0.80
CA CYS A 55 8.02 -11.14 0.56
C CYS A 55 7.44 -11.48 -0.82
N PHE A 56 6.56 -10.64 -1.38
CA PHE A 56 6.02 -10.86 -2.71
C PHE A 56 7.04 -10.54 -3.80
N VAL A 57 7.81 -9.44 -3.65
CA VAL A 57 8.92 -9.13 -4.58
C VAL A 57 9.91 -10.29 -4.61
N ALA A 58 10.31 -10.83 -3.45
CA ALA A 58 11.19 -11.98 -3.37
C ALA A 58 10.58 -13.24 -4.01
N ALA A 59 9.31 -13.51 -3.74
CA ALA A 59 8.59 -14.65 -4.31
C ALA A 59 8.44 -14.53 -5.84
N LYS A 60 8.14 -13.32 -6.35
CA LYS A 60 8.03 -13.04 -7.78
C LYS A 60 9.35 -13.29 -8.50
N ALA A 61 10.46 -12.84 -7.92
CA ALA A 61 11.81 -13.08 -8.46
C ALA A 61 12.17 -14.58 -8.48
N ALA A 62 11.74 -15.35 -7.46
CA ALA A 62 11.99 -16.79 -7.36
C ALA A 62 10.98 -17.65 -8.14
N GLY A 63 9.87 -17.08 -8.62
CA GLY A 63 8.76 -17.81 -9.24
C GLY A 63 7.93 -18.68 -8.29
N LYS A 64 8.16 -18.55 -6.97
CA LYS A 64 7.48 -19.30 -5.90
C LYS A 64 7.60 -18.57 -4.57
N PRO A 65 6.74 -18.86 -3.58
CA PRO A 65 6.93 -18.37 -2.22
C PRO A 65 8.31 -18.73 -1.67
N VAL A 66 8.96 -17.75 -1.08
CA VAL A 66 10.26 -17.90 -0.40
C VAL A 66 10.21 -17.26 0.96
N GLU A 67 10.92 -17.82 1.92
CA GLU A 67 11.02 -17.25 3.26
C GLU A 67 12.12 -16.19 3.29
N LEU A 68 11.76 -14.97 3.75
CA LEU A 68 12.73 -13.91 3.99
C LEU A 68 13.60 -14.26 5.21
N PRO A 69 14.90 -13.93 5.19
CA PRO A 69 15.77 -14.18 6.33
C PRO A 69 15.36 -13.38 7.58
N SER A 70 14.83 -12.20 7.37
CA SER A 70 14.32 -11.32 8.43
C SER A 70 13.20 -10.45 7.87
N VAL A 71 12.41 -9.84 8.76
CA VAL A 71 11.42 -8.79 8.43
C VAL A 71 11.59 -7.63 9.37
N GLY A 72 11.37 -6.41 8.86
CA GLY A 72 11.29 -5.21 9.66
C GLY A 72 9.99 -5.17 10.47
N ILE A 73 10.06 -4.63 11.67
CA ILE A 73 8.93 -4.57 12.61
C ILE A 73 8.26 -3.19 12.65
N PHE A 74 8.76 -2.22 11.88
CA PHE A 74 8.18 -0.87 11.89
C PHE A 74 6.76 -0.89 11.33
N ALA A 75 6.54 -1.53 10.18
CA ALA A 75 5.23 -1.76 9.60
C ALA A 75 4.74 -3.18 9.95
N ASP A 76 4.52 -3.44 11.25
CA ASP A 76 4.25 -4.77 11.80
C ASP A 76 3.00 -5.45 11.20
N GLY A 77 1.98 -4.68 10.86
CA GLY A 77 0.76 -5.18 10.20
C GLY A 77 1.00 -5.84 8.84
N VAL A 78 2.16 -5.61 8.21
CA VAL A 78 2.57 -6.23 6.94
C VAL A 78 3.87 -7.03 7.05
N ALA A 79 4.41 -7.21 8.24
CA ALA A 79 5.68 -7.91 8.48
C ALA A 79 5.53 -9.45 8.35
N VAL A 80 5.43 -9.92 7.13
CA VAL A 80 5.24 -11.35 6.79
C VAL A 80 6.50 -11.90 6.14
N LYS A 81 7.05 -12.99 6.71
CA LYS A 81 8.26 -13.64 6.19
C LYS A 81 8.05 -14.43 4.91
N VAL A 82 6.91 -15.07 4.79
CA VAL A 82 6.58 -15.93 3.66
C VAL A 82 5.08 -15.85 3.38
N MET A 83 4.73 -15.68 2.12
CA MET A 83 3.33 -15.68 1.70
C MET A 83 2.84 -17.11 1.38
N GLY A 84 1.53 -17.32 1.40
CA GLY A 84 0.95 -18.61 1.04
C GLY A 84 0.96 -18.87 -0.46
N ASP A 85 0.95 -20.16 -0.87
CA ASP A 85 0.99 -20.57 -2.27
C ASP A 85 -0.18 -20.00 -3.08
N GLU A 86 -1.40 -20.06 -2.54
CA GLU A 86 -2.59 -19.58 -3.23
C GLU A 86 -2.62 -18.05 -3.33
N THR A 87 -2.19 -17.33 -2.30
CA THR A 87 -2.09 -15.88 -2.36
C THR A 87 -1.02 -15.45 -3.36
N PHE A 88 0.12 -16.16 -3.41
CA PHE A 88 1.14 -15.94 -4.44
C PHE A 88 0.58 -16.17 -5.85
N ARG A 89 -0.07 -17.30 -6.08
CA ARG A 89 -0.65 -17.63 -7.39
C ARG A 89 -1.59 -16.54 -7.90
N LEU A 90 -2.49 -16.08 -7.02
CA LEU A 90 -3.47 -15.05 -7.37
C LEU A 90 -2.82 -13.68 -7.60
N CYS A 91 -1.95 -13.26 -6.68
CA CYS A 91 -1.29 -11.96 -6.79
C CYS A 91 -0.35 -11.89 -8.00
N ASN A 92 0.42 -12.96 -8.25
CA ASN A 92 1.32 -13.02 -9.39
C ASN A 92 0.58 -12.98 -10.76
N ALA A 93 -0.66 -13.47 -10.80
CA ALA A 93 -1.48 -13.46 -12.00
C ALA A 93 -2.28 -12.16 -12.20
N LEU A 94 -2.64 -11.46 -11.13
CA LEU A 94 -3.66 -10.41 -11.17
C LEU A 94 -3.16 -9.01 -10.76
N LEU A 95 -2.05 -8.90 -10.04
CA LEU A 95 -1.44 -7.60 -9.77
C LEU A 95 -0.67 -7.13 -11.01
N ASP A 96 -0.87 -5.87 -11.36
CA ASP A 96 -0.18 -5.27 -12.51
C ASP A 96 1.26 -4.90 -12.15
N ASP A 97 1.48 -4.44 -10.90
CA ASP A 97 2.80 -4.04 -10.43
C ASP A 97 2.94 -4.18 -8.90
N VAL A 98 4.16 -4.02 -8.41
CA VAL A 98 4.48 -3.94 -7.00
C VAL A 98 5.53 -2.87 -6.74
N ILE A 99 5.29 -2.02 -5.75
CA ILE A 99 6.18 -0.94 -5.34
C ILE A 99 6.64 -1.21 -3.90
N THR A 100 7.92 -1.07 -3.64
CA THR A 100 8.45 -1.07 -2.27
C THR A 100 8.64 0.34 -1.77
N VAL A 101 8.39 0.56 -0.47
CA VAL A 101 8.57 1.84 0.21
C VAL A 101 9.45 1.68 1.45
N SER A 102 10.30 2.66 1.67
CA SER A 102 11.19 2.71 2.84
C SER A 102 10.42 3.18 4.10
N ASN A 103 11.03 2.96 5.27
CA ASN A 103 10.48 3.48 6.52
C ASN A 103 10.37 5.02 6.53
N ASP A 104 11.26 5.71 5.85
CA ASP A 104 11.23 7.18 5.77
C ASP A 104 10.08 7.67 4.90
N GLU A 105 9.82 7.00 3.76
CA GLU A 105 8.66 7.27 2.90
C GLU A 105 7.34 7.00 3.65
N ILE A 106 7.29 5.94 4.47
CA ILE A 106 6.13 5.63 5.32
C ILE A 106 5.93 6.72 6.37
N CYS A 107 6.99 7.17 7.06
CA CYS A 107 6.92 8.24 8.04
C CYS A 107 6.41 9.55 7.45
N ALA A 108 6.89 9.92 6.25
CA ALA A 108 6.41 11.09 5.53
C ALA A 108 4.91 10.97 5.18
N ALA A 109 4.47 9.79 4.73
CA ALA A 109 3.06 9.54 4.43
C ALA A 109 2.17 9.61 5.68
N ILE A 110 2.62 9.11 6.84
CA ILE A 110 1.86 9.23 8.11
C ILE A 110 1.67 10.70 8.47
N LYS A 111 2.71 11.52 8.31
CA LYS A 111 2.62 12.97 8.56
C LYS A 111 1.60 13.61 7.63
N ASP A 112 1.66 13.35 6.33
CA ASP A 112 0.72 13.94 5.36
C ASP A 112 -0.72 13.55 5.65
N ILE A 113 -0.96 12.27 5.96
CA ILE A 113 -2.29 11.79 6.38
C ILE A 113 -2.77 12.57 7.59
N PHE A 114 -1.92 12.77 8.58
CA PHE A 114 -2.28 13.53 9.79
C PHE A 114 -2.53 15.00 9.47
N ASP A 115 -1.68 15.64 8.67
CA ASP A 115 -1.81 17.06 8.34
C ASP A 115 -3.11 17.34 7.56
N ASP A 116 -3.51 16.42 6.69
CA ASP A 116 -4.70 16.56 5.86
C ASP A 116 -6.00 16.16 6.58
N THR A 117 -5.97 15.06 7.34
CA THR A 117 -7.19 14.43 7.88
C THR A 117 -7.33 14.48 9.39
N ARG A 118 -6.27 14.80 10.13
CA ARG A 118 -6.13 14.67 11.59
C ARG A 118 -6.27 13.22 12.09
N VAL A 119 -6.10 12.25 11.21
CA VAL A 119 -6.09 10.82 11.55
C VAL A 119 -4.65 10.35 11.68
N ILE A 120 -4.36 9.58 12.72
CA ILE A 120 -3.08 8.91 12.90
C ILE A 120 -3.19 7.52 12.28
N ALA A 121 -2.52 7.30 11.15
CA ALA A 121 -2.40 5.99 10.55
C ALA A 121 -1.26 5.19 11.20
N GLU A 122 -1.43 3.88 11.31
CA GLU A 122 -0.30 2.99 11.60
C GLU A 122 0.64 2.88 10.40
N PRO A 123 1.92 2.48 10.60
CA PRO A 123 2.86 2.36 9.49
C PRO A 123 2.37 1.47 8.34
N ALA A 124 1.78 0.31 8.65
CA ALA A 124 1.20 -0.58 7.64
C ALA A 124 0.03 0.07 6.88
N GLY A 125 -0.78 0.89 7.57
CA GLY A 125 -1.91 1.61 6.99
C GLY A 125 -1.50 2.73 6.03
N ALA A 126 -0.33 3.32 6.23
CA ALA A 126 0.18 4.44 5.43
C ALA A 126 0.92 4.01 4.15
N LEU A 127 1.22 2.71 3.98
CA LEU A 127 2.00 2.17 2.86
C LEU A 127 1.48 2.62 1.49
N SER A 128 0.17 2.51 1.27
CA SER A 128 -0.43 2.86 -0.01
C SER A 128 -0.25 4.34 -0.36
N ILE A 129 -0.35 5.23 0.63
CA ILE A 129 -0.12 6.66 0.45
C ILE A 129 1.37 6.95 0.17
N ALA A 130 2.29 6.27 0.87
CA ALA A 130 3.72 6.37 0.59
C ALA A 130 4.04 5.97 -0.86
N ALA A 131 3.43 4.88 -1.35
CA ALA A 131 3.61 4.43 -2.73
C ALA A 131 3.01 5.39 -3.76
N VAL A 132 1.85 6.02 -3.48
CA VAL A 132 1.29 7.05 -4.37
C VAL A 132 2.26 8.23 -4.47
N ARG A 133 2.81 8.72 -3.36
CA ARG A 133 3.82 9.78 -3.37
C ARG A 133 5.02 9.42 -4.24
N LYS A 134 5.60 8.23 -4.00
CA LYS A 134 6.73 7.71 -4.78
C LYS A 134 6.38 7.57 -6.26
N TYR A 135 5.22 7.03 -6.56
CA TYR A 135 4.75 6.85 -7.94
C TYR A 135 4.63 8.20 -8.68
N VAL A 136 3.97 9.19 -8.07
CA VAL A 136 3.80 10.53 -8.66
C VAL A 136 5.14 11.25 -8.84
N SER A 137 6.10 11.09 -7.92
CA SER A 137 7.44 11.70 -8.06
C SER A 137 8.27 11.09 -9.21
N GLN A 138 7.99 9.83 -9.56
CA GLN A 138 8.74 9.09 -10.58
C GLN A 138 8.08 9.09 -11.97
N HIS A 139 6.80 9.45 -12.04
CA HIS A 139 6.01 9.40 -13.26
C HIS A 139 5.32 10.75 -13.48
N ASN A 140 5.22 11.16 -14.76
CA ASN A 140 4.42 12.34 -15.11
C ASN A 140 2.93 11.97 -15.06
N VAL A 141 2.29 12.20 -13.91
CA VAL A 141 0.89 11.87 -13.66
C VAL A 141 0.07 13.15 -13.75
N GLU A 142 -0.61 13.37 -14.88
CA GLU A 142 -1.46 14.52 -15.09
C GLU A 142 -2.89 14.09 -15.39
N GLY A 143 -3.87 14.61 -14.64
CA GLY A 143 -5.29 14.36 -14.87
C GLY A 143 -5.77 12.93 -14.58
N GLU A 144 -4.95 12.11 -13.92
CA GLU A 144 -5.31 10.74 -13.54
C GLU A 144 -5.92 10.68 -12.13
N VAL A 145 -6.86 9.78 -11.94
CA VAL A 145 -7.43 9.48 -10.62
C VAL A 145 -6.71 8.26 -10.04
N LEU A 146 -5.94 8.51 -8.99
CA LEU A 146 -5.24 7.47 -8.24
C LEU A 146 -6.01 7.16 -6.95
N GLY A 147 -6.20 5.89 -6.65
CA GLY A 147 -6.79 5.42 -5.41
C GLY A 147 -5.75 4.80 -4.50
N ALA A 148 -5.80 5.10 -3.22
CA ALA A 148 -4.96 4.47 -2.20
C ALA A 148 -5.81 4.01 -1.02
N ILE A 149 -5.56 2.79 -0.55
CA ILE A 149 -6.27 2.24 0.59
C ILE A 149 -5.53 2.65 1.86
N LEU A 150 -6.13 3.57 2.63
CA LEU A 150 -5.69 3.90 3.97
C LEU A 150 -6.39 2.97 4.97
N CYS A 151 -5.63 2.13 5.67
CA CYS A 151 -6.18 1.17 6.61
C CYS A 151 -5.31 1.07 7.87
N GLY A 152 -5.99 0.94 9.03
CA GLY A 152 -5.32 0.73 10.29
C GLY A 152 -4.85 2.00 11.01
N SER A 153 -5.07 2.02 12.32
CA SER A 153 -4.58 3.06 13.24
C SER A 153 -4.16 2.46 14.58
N ASN A 154 -3.81 1.17 14.60
CA ASN A 154 -3.34 0.47 15.79
C ASN A 154 -1.84 0.78 16.02
N THR A 155 -1.56 2.00 16.43
CA THR A 155 -0.18 2.45 16.64
C THR A 155 0.08 2.82 18.11
N ASN A 156 1.29 2.55 18.57
CA ASN A 156 1.75 2.96 19.89
C ASN A 156 2.20 4.44 19.89
N PHE A 157 2.00 5.12 21.00
CA PHE A 157 2.39 6.52 21.13
C PHE A 157 3.91 6.75 20.89
N HIS A 158 4.74 5.75 21.22
CA HIS A 158 6.18 5.79 20.93
C HIS A 158 6.50 5.81 19.44
N THR A 159 5.67 5.19 18.60
CA THR A 159 5.83 5.20 17.14
C THR A 159 5.75 6.62 16.58
N LEU A 160 4.92 7.49 17.17
CA LEU A 160 4.79 8.89 16.74
C LEU A 160 6.07 9.69 16.90
N ARG A 161 6.85 9.41 17.96
CA ARG A 161 8.18 10.01 18.12
C ARG A 161 9.11 9.61 16.98
N TYR A 162 9.18 8.32 16.69
CA TYR A 162 9.99 7.80 15.58
C TYR A 162 9.58 8.40 14.23
N VAL A 163 8.28 8.49 13.97
CA VAL A 163 7.71 9.13 12.76
C VAL A 163 8.15 10.60 12.70
N SER A 164 8.05 11.34 13.80
CA SER A 164 8.42 12.75 13.86
C SER A 164 9.90 12.99 13.57
N GLU A 165 10.79 12.11 14.04
CA GLU A 165 12.24 12.22 13.85
C GLU A 165 12.66 11.86 12.41
N ARG A 166 11.98 10.92 11.75
CA ARG A 166 12.38 10.40 10.42
C ARG A 166 11.67 11.03 9.23
N ARG A 167 10.56 11.72 9.45
CA ARG A 167 9.78 12.35 8.37
C ARG A 167 10.59 13.29 7.47
N GLU A 168 11.55 14.01 8.07
CA GLU A 168 12.36 15.00 7.34
C GLU A 168 13.25 14.38 6.27
N LEU A 169 13.58 13.10 6.42
CA LEU A 169 14.38 12.34 5.45
C LEU A 169 13.54 11.88 4.26
N GLY A 170 12.23 11.67 4.46
CA GLY A 170 11.30 11.24 3.43
C GLY A 170 10.56 12.39 2.72
N ASP A 171 10.77 13.65 3.14
CA ASP A 171 10.09 14.84 2.61
C ASP A 171 10.74 15.35 1.31
N GLU A 172 10.61 14.62 0.22
CA GLU A 172 10.64 15.23 -1.09
C GLU A 172 9.25 15.83 -1.35
N LYS A 173 9.17 17.17 -1.47
CA LYS A 173 7.94 17.95 -1.51
C LYS A 173 6.99 17.49 -2.61
N LEU A 174 5.81 17.00 -2.23
CA LEU A 174 4.66 16.85 -3.11
C LEU A 174 3.52 17.76 -2.66
N ASP A 175 3.00 18.55 -3.58
CA ASP A 175 1.82 19.38 -3.35
C ASP A 175 0.54 18.55 -3.45
N VAL A 176 -0.26 18.61 -2.38
CA VAL A 176 -1.69 18.24 -2.23
C VAL A 176 -2.10 16.81 -2.60
N LEU A 177 -2.24 15.97 -1.59
CA LEU A 177 -3.01 14.71 -1.61
C LEU A 177 -4.45 14.98 -1.11
N HIS A 178 -5.45 14.74 -1.96
CA HIS A 178 -6.85 14.73 -1.53
C HIS A 178 -7.22 13.32 -1.03
N ILE A 179 -7.33 13.16 0.30
CA ILE A 179 -7.74 11.89 0.93
C ILE A 179 -9.25 11.95 1.21
N ARG A 180 -10.05 11.11 0.54
CA ARG A 180 -11.46 10.92 0.89
C ARG A 180 -11.61 9.71 1.81
N ARG A 181 -12.30 9.89 2.93
CA ARG A 181 -12.71 8.81 3.80
C ARG A 181 -13.81 8.00 3.12
N CYS A 182 -13.63 6.69 2.97
CA CYS A 182 -14.75 5.78 2.77
C CYS A 182 -15.47 5.62 4.13
N ALA A 183 -16.74 5.90 4.16
CA ALA A 183 -17.62 5.76 5.36
C ALA A 183 -17.92 4.30 5.63
#